data_a34433203684bae79d8f91d9c43e10ce
#
_entry.id   a34433203684bae79d8f91d9c43e10ce
#
_cell.length_a   1.000
_cell.length_b   1.000
_cell.length_c   1.000
_cell.angle_alpha   90.00
_cell.angle_beta   90.00
_cell.angle_gamma   90.00
#
_symmetry.space_group_name_H-M   'P 1'
#
loop_
_entity.id
_entity.type
_entity.pdbx_description
1 polymer ?
#
loop_
_entity_poly.entity_id
_entity_poly.type
_entity_poly.pdbx_seq_one_letter_code
_entity_poly.pdbx_strand_id
1 'polypeptide(L)'
;MTPKPTLAALAADLASRRTSSRSLVEDCLARIDAPEGEGRTTFLRVDRSAALAQADAMDLLRSSGAAPSPYAGIPLSIKDLFDIAGQVTRAGSTVLASRPAASQDAASVARLR
;
A
#
# COMPACT_ATOMS: atom_id res chain seq x y z
N MET A 1 -13.12 8.48 19.01
CA MET A 1 -12.37 7.78 17.90
C MET A 1 -13.20 7.89 16.63
N THR A 2 -12.68 8.50 15.59
CA THR A 2 -13.39 8.56 14.30
C THR A 2 -13.40 7.17 13.68
N PRO A 3 -14.55 6.62 13.27
CA PRO A 3 -14.60 5.32 12.61
C PRO A 3 -13.75 5.34 11.35
N LYS A 4 -12.96 4.27 11.15
CA LYS A 4 -12.21 4.12 9.91
C LYS A 4 -13.19 3.84 8.76
N PRO A 5 -12.98 4.43 7.58
CA PRO A 5 -13.83 4.15 6.43
C PRO A 5 -13.73 2.68 6.03
N THR A 6 -14.82 2.12 5.53
CA THR A 6 -14.83 0.79 4.91
C THR A 6 -14.19 0.83 3.52
N LEU A 7 -13.78 -0.31 2.98
CA LEU A 7 -13.30 -0.38 1.60
C LEU A 7 -14.36 0.09 0.60
N ALA A 8 -15.62 -0.24 0.83
CA ALA A 8 -16.73 0.20 -0.02
C ALA A 8 -16.90 1.72 0.01
N ALA A 9 -16.77 2.35 1.19
CA ALA A 9 -16.82 3.81 1.32
C ALA A 9 -15.65 4.48 0.58
N LEU A 10 -14.43 3.95 0.73
CA LEU A 10 -13.26 4.47 0.00
C LEU A 10 -13.41 4.33 -1.52
N ALA A 11 -13.94 3.19 -1.99
CA ALA A 11 -14.21 3.00 -3.42
C ALA A 11 -15.24 4.01 -3.95
N ALA A 12 -16.31 4.27 -3.19
CA ALA A 12 -17.30 5.29 -3.54
C ALA A 12 -16.72 6.71 -3.55
N ASP A 13 -15.83 7.02 -2.61
CA ASP A 13 -15.15 8.32 -2.54
C ASP A 13 -14.19 8.51 -3.71
N LEU A 14 -13.44 7.48 -4.10
CA LEU A 14 -12.60 7.49 -5.30
C LEU A 14 -13.43 7.68 -6.58
N ALA A 15 -14.53 6.93 -6.72
CA ALA A 15 -15.41 7.02 -7.89
C ALA A 15 -16.04 8.40 -8.04
N SER A 16 -16.45 9.04 -6.95
CA SER A 16 -17.05 10.37 -6.94
C SER A 16 -16.01 11.51 -6.87
N ARG A 17 -14.71 11.19 -6.88
CA ARG A 17 -13.62 12.16 -6.76
C ARG A 17 -13.65 13.00 -5.47
N ARG A 18 -14.27 12.50 -4.42
CA ARG A 18 -14.19 13.10 -3.06
C ARG A 18 -12.80 12.90 -2.45
N THR A 19 -12.10 11.89 -2.88
CA THR A 19 -10.68 11.64 -2.56
C THR A 19 -9.95 11.15 -3.80
N SER A 20 -8.63 11.06 -3.71
CA SER A 20 -7.76 10.45 -4.73
C SER A 20 -6.90 9.36 -4.10
N SER A 21 -6.36 8.47 -4.92
CA SER A 21 -5.37 7.49 -4.49
C SER A 21 -4.16 8.19 -3.87
N ARG A 22 -3.72 9.29 -4.49
CA ARG A 22 -2.63 10.13 -3.98
C ARG A 22 -2.89 10.60 -2.55
N SER A 23 -4.06 11.19 -2.29
CA SER A 23 -4.43 11.67 -0.95
C SER A 23 -4.48 10.55 0.08
N LEU A 24 -5.03 9.38 -0.29
CA LEU A 24 -5.09 8.23 0.62
C LEU A 24 -3.68 7.73 1.00
N VAL A 25 -2.75 7.70 0.06
CA VAL A 25 -1.36 7.31 0.33
C VAL A 25 -0.65 8.35 1.18
N GLU A 26 -0.82 9.64 0.90
CA GLU A 26 -0.26 10.73 1.70
C GLU A 26 -0.75 10.66 3.16
N ASP A 27 -2.04 10.44 3.38
CA ASP A 27 -2.61 10.26 4.71
C ASP A 27 -2.01 9.04 5.45
N CYS A 28 -1.82 7.93 4.76
CA CYS A 28 -1.17 6.74 5.33
C CYS A 28 0.29 7.02 5.71
N LEU A 29 1.04 7.67 4.83
CA LEU A 29 2.43 8.03 5.08
C LEU A 29 2.56 8.99 6.26
N ALA A 30 1.68 9.98 6.36
CA ALA A 30 1.65 10.91 7.49
C ALA A 30 1.40 10.18 8.83
N ARG A 31 0.51 9.19 8.85
CA ARG A 31 0.26 8.37 10.04
C ARG A 31 1.44 7.48 10.40
N ILE A 32 2.14 6.94 9.42
CA ILE A 32 3.35 6.13 9.64
C ILE A 32 4.45 7.00 10.29
N ASP A 33 4.53 8.26 9.91
CA ASP A 33 5.53 9.20 10.40
C ASP A 33 5.18 9.87 11.74
N ALA A 34 3.93 9.80 12.14
CA ALA A 34 3.45 10.46 13.35
C ALA A 34 4.32 10.07 14.56
N PRO A 35 4.93 11.05 15.27
CA PRO A 35 5.85 10.74 16.37
C PRO A 35 5.21 9.98 17.52
N GLU A 36 3.91 10.25 17.75
CA GLU A 36 3.08 9.61 18.79
C GLU A 36 2.45 8.29 18.33
N GLY A 37 2.64 7.94 17.06
CA GLY A 37 2.09 6.72 16.47
C GLY A 37 3.06 5.54 16.52
N GLU A 38 2.56 4.37 16.15
CA GLU A 38 3.31 3.12 16.12
C GLU A 38 3.91 2.79 14.75
N GLY A 39 3.87 3.72 13.80
CA GLY A 39 4.32 3.48 12.43
C GLY A 39 5.76 3.00 12.34
N ARG A 40 6.66 3.59 13.14
CA ARG A 40 8.08 3.23 13.16
C ARG A 40 8.37 1.83 13.69
N THR A 41 7.47 1.27 14.50
CA THR A 41 7.58 -0.09 15.04
C THR A 41 6.80 -1.09 14.22
N THR A 42 5.81 -0.62 13.46
CA THR A 42 4.94 -1.47 12.63
C THR A 42 5.54 -1.75 11.25
N PHE A 43 6.15 -0.73 10.63
CA PHE A 43 6.67 -0.83 9.27
C PHE A 43 8.18 -1.04 9.25
N LEU A 44 8.64 -2.15 8.66
CA LEU A 44 10.06 -2.42 8.43
C LEU A 44 10.60 -1.66 7.22
N ARG A 45 9.74 -1.43 6.22
CA ARG A 45 10.08 -0.76 4.97
C ARG A 45 8.90 0.03 4.45
N VAL A 46 9.17 1.26 4.05
CA VAL A 46 8.22 2.12 3.34
C VAL A 46 8.94 2.76 2.15
N ASP A 47 8.55 2.40 0.94
CA ASP A 47 9.03 3.06 -0.28
C ASP A 47 8.03 4.15 -0.68
N ARG A 48 8.27 5.36 -0.17
CA ARG A 48 7.38 6.52 -0.36
C ARG A 48 7.25 6.91 -1.81
N SER A 49 8.37 6.99 -2.51
CA SER A 49 8.38 7.43 -3.90
C SER A 49 7.63 6.46 -4.80
N ALA A 50 7.84 5.16 -4.61
CA ALA A 50 7.10 4.14 -5.35
C ALA A 50 5.61 4.14 -5.01
N ALA A 51 5.24 4.27 -3.73
CA ALA A 51 3.84 4.32 -3.31
C ALA A 51 3.11 5.53 -3.92
N LEU A 52 3.72 6.70 -3.90
CA LEU A 52 3.15 7.92 -4.48
C LEU A 52 3.05 7.84 -6.00
N ALA A 53 4.07 7.30 -6.68
CA ALA A 53 4.03 7.11 -8.13
C ALA A 53 2.93 6.12 -8.56
N GLN A 54 2.73 5.02 -7.81
CA GLN A 54 1.63 4.09 -8.06
C GLN A 54 0.27 4.74 -7.84
N ALA A 55 0.13 5.57 -6.81
CA ALA A 55 -1.10 6.31 -6.54
C ALA A 55 -1.44 7.27 -7.70
N ASP A 56 -0.46 8.04 -8.17
CA ASP A 56 -0.63 8.95 -9.31
C ASP A 56 -1.04 8.19 -10.59
N ALA A 57 -0.44 7.03 -10.84
CA ALA A 57 -0.80 6.18 -11.97
C ALA A 57 -2.25 5.68 -11.87
N MET A 58 -2.72 5.29 -10.68
CA MET A 58 -4.11 4.86 -10.48
C MET A 58 -5.10 6.01 -10.62
N ASP A 59 -4.75 7.20 -10.15
CA ASP A 59 -5.58 8.40 -10.34
C ASP A 59 -5.70 8.76 -11.83
N LEU A 60 -4.62 8.62 -12.59
CA LEU A 60 -4.63 8.84 -14.04
C LEU A 60 -5.52 7.81 -14.76
N LEU A 61 -5.37 6.51 -14.44
CA LEU A 61 -6.22 5.45 -15.00
C LEU A 61 -7.69 5.68 -14.67
N ARG A 62 -8.00 6.08 -13.45
CA ARG A 62 -9.38 6.38 -13.03
C ARG A 62 -9.94 7.56 -13.79
N SER A 63 -9.16 8.61 -14.01
CA SER A 63 -9.63 9.80 -14.75
C SER A 63 -9.94 9.49 -16.21
N SER A 64 -9.25 8.51 -16.80
CA SER A 64 -9.48 8.04 -18.17
C SER A 64 -10.54 6.93 -18.28
N GLY A 65 -11.15 6.52 -17.16
CA GLY A 65 -12.14 5.43 -17.15
C GLY A 65 -11.52 4.03 -17.24
N ALA A 66 -10.20 3.90 -17.05
CA ALA A 66 -9.46 2.65 -17.22
C ALA A 66 -9.01 2.02 -15.88
N ALA A 67 -9.56 2.44 -14.74
CA ALA A 67 -9.24 1.83 -13.46
C ALA A 67 -9.62 0.33 -13.47
N PRO A 68 -8.71 -0.58 -13.10
CA PRO A 68 -8.93 -2.03 -13.23
C PRO A 68 -10.00 -2.56 -12.26
N SER A 69 -10.32 -1.84 -11.21
CA SER A 69 -11.39 -2.18 -10.27
C SER A 69 -11.87 -0.92 -9.51
N PRO A 70 -13.05 -0.95 -8.88
CA PRO A 70 -13.51 0.14 -8.00
C PRO A 70 -12.57 0.39 -6.82
N TYR A 71 -11.82 -0.63 -6.40
CA TYR A 71 -10.89 -0.59 -5.27
C TYR A 71 -9.46 -0.21 -5.65
N ALA A 72 -9.16 -0.10 -6.94
CA ALA A 72 -7.83 0.24 -7.43
C ALA A 72 -7.35 1.58 -6.85
N GLY A 73 -6.11 1.60 -6.35
CA GLY A 73 -5.52 2.80 -5.76
C GLY A 73 -5.77 2.98 -4.25
N ILE A 74 -6.50 2.07 -3.61
CA ILE A 74 -6.58 2.05 -2.15
C ILE A 74 -5.24 1.48 -1.60
N PRO A 75 -4.51 2.21 -0.75
CA PRO A 75 -3.25 1.74 -0.20
C PRO A 75 -3.46 0.54 0.73
N LEU A 76 -2.53 -0.37 0.70
CA LEU A 76 -2.51 -1.51 1.60
C LEU A 76 -1.10 -1.78 2.12
N SER A 77 -1.00 -2.44 3.27
CA SER A 77 0.24 -2.92 3.85
C SER A 77 0.38 -4.42 3.64
N ILE A 78 1.59 -4.86 3.36
CA ILE A 78 1.91 -6.28 3.18
C ILE A 78 2.69 -6.75 4.41
N LYS A 79 2.19 -7.81 5.05
CA LYS A 79 2.90 -8.43 6.16
C LYS A 79 4.18 -9.10 5.66
N ASP A 80 5.25 -8.99 6.44
CA ASP A 80 6.56 -9.58 6.14
C ASP A 80 6.57 -11.12 6.31
N LEU A 81 5.56 -11.77 5.77
CA LEU A 81 5.42 -13.20 5.54
C LEU A 81 5.22 -13.52 4.07
N PHE A 82 4.88 -12.53 3.26
CA PHE A 82 4.58 -12.68 1.84
C PHE A 82 5.74 -12.15 1.02
N ASP A 83 6.15 -12.92 0.02
CA ASP A 83 7.20 -12.51 -0.88
C ASP A 83 6.78 -11.29 -1.71
N ILE A 84 7.69 -10.32 -1.78
CA ILE A 84 7.62 -9.16 -2.67
C ILE A 84 8.88 -9.19 -3.51
N ALA A 85 8.72 -9.17 -4.82
CA ALA A 85 9.85 -9.19 -5.75
C ALA A 85 10.89 -8.11 -5.41
N GLY A 86 12.16 -8.51 -5.33
CA GLY A 86 13.26 -7.62 -4.99
C GLY A 86 13.44 -7.35 -3.50
N GLN A 87 12.64 -7.96 -2.61
CA GLN A 87 12.73 -7.79 -1.16
C GLN A 87 13.01 -9.12 -0.46
N VAL A 88 13.73 -9.05 0.66
CA VAL A 88 13.96 -10.21 1.53
C VAL A 88 12.76 -10.39 2.45
N THR A 89 12.14 -11.57 2.44
CA THR A 89 11.06 -11.92 3.37
C THR A 89 11.69 -12.46 4.65
N ARG A 90 11.56 -11.70 5.73
CA ARG A 90 12.25 -11.99 7.02
C ARG A 90 11.39 -12.77 8.00
N ALA A 91 10.08 -12.64 7.92
CA ALA A 91 9.11 -13.31 8.81
C ALA A 91 9.43 -13.13 10.31
N GLY A 92 9.94 -11.96 10.68
CA GLY A 92 10.36 -11.67 12.06
C GLY A 92 11.64 -12.38 12.52
N SER A 93 12.38 -13.04 11.60
CA SER A 93 13.58 -13.83 11.93
C SER A 93 14.85 -13.12 11.48
N THR A 94 15.82 -13.02 12.39
CA THR A 94 17.16 -12.53 12.05
C THR A 94 17.93 -13.51 11.16
N VAL A 95 17.66 -14.82 11.27
CA VAL A 95 18.26 -15.86 10.42
C VAL A 95 17.85 -15.69 8.96
N LEU A 96 16.57 -15.35 8.72
CA LEU A 96 16.06 -15.17 7.36
C LEU A 96 16.53 -13.84 6.72
N ALA A 97 17.04 -12.90 7.51
CA ALA A 97 17.48 -11.60 7.02
C ALA A 97 18.64 -11.70 5.99
N SER A 98 19.42 -12.77 6.04
CA SER A 98 20.53 -13.01 5.11
C SER A 98 20.14 -13.79 3.85
N ARG A 99 18.88 -14.15 3.69
CA ARG A 99 18.39 -14.83 2.48
C ARG A 99 18.42 -13.89 1.28
N PRO A 100 18.54 -14.44 0.06
CA PRO A 100 18.38 -13.63 -1.14
C PRO A 100 16.96 -13.01 -1.22
N ALA A 101 16.87 -11.87 -1.89
CA ALA A 101 15.59 -11.26 -2.18
C ALA A 101 14.70 -12.19 -3.01
N ALA A 102 13.39 -12.14 -2.79
CA ALA A 102 12.42 -12.90 -3.58
C ALA A 102 12.52 -12.51 -5.07
N SER A 103 12.48 -13.49 -5.95
CA SER A 103 12.53 -13.26 -7.40
C SER A 103 11.19 -12.83 -7.98
N GLN A 104 10.10 -13.08 -7.26
CA GLN A 104 8.74 -12.77 -7.70
C GLN A 104 7.84 -12.49 -6.51
N ASP A 105 6.74 -11.81 -6.77
CA ASP A 105 5.70 -11.59 -5.77
C ASP A 105 4.99 -12.92 -5.41
N ALA A 106 4.56 -13.05 -4.16
CA ALA A 106 3.60 -14.08 -3.79
C ALA A 106 2.32 -13.92 -4.61
N ALA A 107 1.62 -15.02 -4.88
CA ALA A 107 0.42 -15.01 -5.72
C ALA A 107 -0.65 -14.01 -5.22
N SER A 108 -0.83 -13.87 -3.91
CA SER A 108 -1.73 -12.90 -3.30
C SER A 108 -1.30 -11.45 -3.58
N VAL A 109 -0.01 -11.16 -3.47
CA VAL A 109 0.55 -9.83 -3.75
C VAL A 109 0.42 -9.48 -5.22
N ALA A 110 0.73 -10.42 -6.11
CA ALA A 110 0.60 -10.24 -7.55
C ALA A 110 -0.84 -9.93 -8.00
N ARG A 111 -1.84 -10.50 -7.31
CA ARG A 111 -3.26 -10.23 -7.57
C ARG A 111 -3.75 -8.88 -7.05
N LEU A 112 -3.04 -8.30 -6.08
CA LEU A 112 -3.38 -7.01 -5.50
C LEU A 112 -2.72 -5.83 -6.22
N ARG A 113 -1.78 -6.11 -7.10
CA ARG A 113 -1.11 -5.14 -7.98
C ARG A 113 -1.86 -5.01 -9.30
#